data_a0798e26c7f61e9b25b9463bdd04a0a5
#
_entry.id   a0798e26c7f61e9b25b9463bdd04a0a5
#
_cell.length_a   1.000
_cell.length_b   1.000
_cell.length_c   1.000
_cell.angle_alpha   90.00
_cell.angle_beta   90.00
_cell.angle_gamma   90.00
#
_symmetry.space_group_name_H-M   'P 1'
#
loop_
_entity.id
_entity.type
_entity.pdbx_description
1 polymer ?
#
loop_
_entity_poly.entity_id
_entity_poly.type
_entity_poly.pdbx_seq_one_letter_code
_entity_poly.pdbx_strand_id
1 'polypeptide(L)'
;TMVFMSCIVRGMDNQSQIKRTLSRALDTVRRLLDRTVFQHRTAVAEAVCAEFGFYDARGAPQRGSCLKALRELEAAGGPTLPAPRTRTGPNAPRRLGVPVPPPEAVPADVGEVQGLRLELVTTAAQMRVWNELMCGEHPRGAGPLVGRQLRYLIGSAHGWLGGLGFAAAALQLADRDRWIGWDVAQRRAHLDRVVGLSRFLIRPSVR
;
A
#
# COMPACT_ATOMS: atom_id res chain seq x y z
N THR A 1 -21.23 -17.51 4.28
CA THR A 1 -19.80 -17.94 4.36
C THR A 1 -19.30 -18.55 3.04
N MET A 2 -20.17 -19.21 2.24
CA MET A 2 -19.77 -19.87 0.97
C MET A 2 -19.47 -18.92 -0.22
N VAL A 3 -20.06 -17.74 -0.29
CA VAL A 3 -19.89 -16.82 -1.43
C VAL A 3 -18.52 -16.12 -1.43
N PHE A 4 -17.93 -15.89 -0.27
CA PHE A 4 -16.63 -15.20 -0.16
C PHE A 4 -15.42 -16.11 -0.48
N MET A 5 -15.49 -17.38 -0.13
CA MET A 5 -14.49 -18.38 -0.54
C MET A 5 -14.47 -18.57 -2.05
N SER A 6 -15.62 -18.53 -2.72
CA SER A 6 -15.73 -18.68 -4.17
C SER A 6 -15.04 -17.55 -4.95
N CYS A 7 -15.05 -16.29 -4.45
CA CYS A 7 -14.35 -15.17 -5.11
C CYS A 7 -12.84 -15.23 -4.95
N ILE A 8 -12.32 -15.66 -3.79
CA ILE A 8 -10.87 -15.79 -3.56
C ILE A 8 -10.32 -16.97 -4.35
N VAL A 9 -11.01 -18.10 -4.36
CA VAL A 9 -10.62 -19.30 -5.12
C VAL A 9 -10.63 -19.02 -6.63
N ARG A 10 -11.67 -18.33 -7.16
CA ARG A 10 -11.69 -17.94 -8.59
C ARG A 10 -10.54 -16.99 -8.96
N GLY A 11 -10.14 -16.09 -8.07
CA GLY A 11 -9.01 -15.18 -8.33
C GLY A 11 -7.66 -15.91 -8.37
N MET A 12 -7.46 -16.91 -7.52
CA MET A 12 -6.25 -17.74 -7.51
C MET A 12 -6.17 -18.68 -8.72
N ASP A 13 -7.27 -19.28 -9.12
CA ASP A 13 -7.35 -20.13 -10.33
C ASP A 13 -7.02 -19.33 -11.59
N ASN A 14 -7.57 -18.13 -11.71
CA ASN A 14 -7.35 -17.24 -12.85
C ASN A 14 -5.89 -16.79 -12.97
N GLN A 15 -5.25 -16.40 -11.86
CA GLN A 15 -3.83 -16.04 -11.82
C GLN A 15 -2.94 -17.21 -12.26
N SER A 16 -3.22 -18.41 -11.75
CA SER A 16 -2.48 -19.63 -12.07
C SER A 16 -2.69 -20.03 -13.52
N GLN A 17 -3.89 -19.84 -14.06
CA GLN A 17 -4.22 -20.11 -15.45
C GLN A 17 -3.49 -19.16 -16.39
N ILE A 18 -3.50 -17.84 -16.14
CA ILE A 18 -2.78 -16.85 -16.95
C ILE A 18 -1.28 -17.20 -16.98
N LYS A 19 -0.67 -17.43 -15.81
CA LYS A 19 0.74 -17.80 -15.72
C LYS A 19 1.06 -19.06 -16.53
N ARG A 20 0.24 -20.10 -16.41
CA ARG A 20 0.41 -21.36 -17.14
C ARG A 20 0.30 -21.19 -18.65
N THR A 21 -0.66 -20.38 -19.11
CA THR A 21 -0.83 -20.05 -20.52
C THR A 21 0.38 -19.31 -21.08
N LEU A 22 0.83 -18.26 -20.37
CA LEU A 22 2.01 -17.49 -20.78
C LEU A 22 3.30 -18.30 -20.75
N SER A 23 3.47 -19.21 -19.79
CA SER A 23 4.63 -20.11 -19.72
C SER A 23 4.71 -21.06 -20.93
N ARG A 24 3.57 -21.47 -21.46
CA ARG A 24 3.51 -22.32 -22.66
C ARG A 24 3.68 -21.57 -23.97
N ALA A 25 3.47 -20.26 -23.95
CA ALA A 25 3.48 -19.41 -25.14
C ALA A 25 4.56 -18.31 -25.06
N LEU A 26 5.71 -18.60 -24.43
CA LEU A 26 6.81 -17.65 -24.25
C LEU A 26 7.31 -17.03 -25.55
N ASP A 27 7.34 -17.82 -26.65
CA ASP A 27 7.78 -17.33 -27.94
C ASP A 27 6.79 -16.32 -28.55
N THR A 28 5.50 -16.46 -28.27
CA THR A 28 4.50 -15.46 -28.66
C THR A 28 4.67 -14.19 -27.87
N VAL A 29 4.93 -14.29 -26.56
CA VAL A 29 5.23 -13.13 -25.72
C VAL A 29 6.50 -12.41 -26.18
N ARG A 30 7.57 -13.15 -26.50
CA ARG A 30 8.82 -12.58 -27.03
C ARG A 30 8.57 -11.87 -28.36
N ARG A 31 7.90 -12.50 -29.30
CA ARG A 31 7.55 -11.86 -30.60
C ARG A 31 6.73 -10.60 -30.43
N LEU A 32 5.83 -10.56 -29.45
CA LEU A 32 5.04 -9.35 -29.15
C LEU A 32 5.93 -8.22 -28.64
N LEU A 33 6.88 -8.53 -27.76
CA LEU A 33 7.86 -7.56 -27.23
C LEU A 33 8.81 -7.06 -28.32
N ASP A 34 9.23 -7.91 -29.25
CA ASP A 34 10.15 -7.56 -30.33
C ASP A 34 9.49 -6.70 -31.43
N ARG A 35 8.18 -6.89 -31.67
CA ARG A 35 7.44 -6.16 -32.70
C ARG A 35 7.07 -4.73 -32.31
N THR A 36 7.01 -4.44 -31.01
CA THR A 36 6.49 -3.16 -30.50
C THR A 36 7.36 -2.64 -29.37
N VAL A 37 7.83 -1.40 -29.51
CA VAL A 37 8.52 -0.72 -28.42
C VAL A 37 7.49 -0.25 -27.39
N PHE A 38 7.42 -0.95 -26.27
CA PHE A 38 6.52 -0.61 -25.17
C PHE A 38 7.17 0.41 -24.23
N GLN A 39 6.51 1.53 -24.00
CA GLN A 39 7.01 2.58 -23.11
C GLN A 39 6.96 2.19 -21.63
N HIS A 40 6.08 1.27 -21.24
CA HIS A 40 5.89 0.85 -19.86
C HIS A 40 5.24 -0.55 -19.76
N ARG A 41 5.47 -1.20 -18.62
CA ARG A 41 5.01 -2.58 -18.35
C ARG A 41 3.48 -2.77 -18.43
N THR A 42 2.70 -1.72 -18.16
CA THR A 42 1.23 -1.79 -18.26
C THR A 42 0.78 -1.93 -19.70
N ALA A 43 1.44 -1.25 -20.64
CA ALA A 43 1.15 -1.38 -22.07
C ALA A 43 1.47 -2.80 -22.57
N VAL A 44 2.55 -3.41 -22.08
CA VAL A 44 2.84 -4.83 -22.36
C VAL A 44 1.70 -5.72 -21.87
N ALA A 45 1.24 -5.51 -20.62
CA ALA A 45 0.16 -6.31 -20.06
C ALA A 45 -1.16 -6.14 -20.82
N GLU A 46 -1.45 -4.95 -21.34
CA GLU A 46 -2.62 -4.68 -22.19
C GLU A 46 -2.52 -5.43 -23.50
N ALA A 47 -1.38 -5.35 -24.20
CA ALA A 47 -1.16 -6.06 -25.44
C ALA A 47 -1.23 -7.58 -25.28
N VAL A 48 -0.65 -8.11 -24.19
CA VAL A 48 -0.74 -9.53 -23.87
C VAL A 48 -2.18 -9.93 -23.51
N CYS A 49 -2.93 -9.09 -22.79
CA CYS A 49 -4.35 -9.36 -22.54
C CYS A 49 -5.16 -9.43 -23.85
N ALA A 50 -4.88 -8.55 -24.79
CA ALA A 50 -5.54 -8.54 -26.10
C ALA A 50 -5.18 -9.80 -26.92
N GLU A 51 -3.91 -10.16 -26.98
CA GLU A 51 -3.40 -11.33 -27.76
C GLU A 51 -3.96 -12.66 -27.23
N PHE A 52 -4.05 -12.80 -25.91
CA PHE A 52 -4.45 -14.07 -25.28
C PHE A 52 -5.91 -14.09 -24.79
N GLY A 53 -6.67 -13.02 -24.99
CA GLY A 53 -8.07 -12.95 -24.57
C GLY A 53 -8.27 -12.90 -23.05
N PHE A 54 -7.33 -12.33 -22.29
CA PHE A 54 -7.45 -12.23 -20.82
C PHE A 54 -8.32 -11.06 -20.40
N TYR A 55 -9.63 -11.29 -20.41
CA TYR A 55 -10.64 -10.32 -19.99
C TYR A 55 -11.43 -10.84 -18.78
N ASP A 56 -11.92 -9.95 -17.96
CA ASP A 56 -12.84 -10.30 -16.88
C ASP A 56 -14.28 -10.45 -17.38
N ALA A 57 -15.20 -10.82 -16.49
CA ALA A 57 -16.61 -11.00 -16.84
C ALA A 57 -17.31 -9.71 -17.32
N ARG A 58 -16.68 -8.54 -17.13
CA ARG A 58 -17.18 -7.24 -17.59
C ARG A 58 -16.52 -6.78 -18.89
N GLY A 59 -15.67 -7.62 -19.51
CA GLY A 59 -14.92 -7.30 -20.70
C GLY A 59 -13.69 -6.39 -20.46
N ALA A 60 -13.29 -6.15 -19.21
CA ALA A 60 -12.10 -5.38 -18.94
C ALA A 60 -10.83 -6.26 -18.94
N PRO A 61 -9.69 -5.78 -19.50
CA PRO A 61 -8.47 -6.54 -19.54
C PRO A 61 -7.89 -6.80 -18.14
N GLN A 62 -7.49 -8.01 -17.86
CA GLN A 62 -6.94 -8.45 -16.57
C GLN A 62 -5.48 -8.04 -16.39
N ARG A 63 -5.18 -6.74 -16.57
CA ARG A 63 -3.83 -6.17 -16.57
C ARG A 63 -3.01 -6.53 -15.33
N GLY A 64 -3.62 -6.47 -14.15
CA GLY A 64 -2.95 -6.75 -12.87
C GLY A 64 -2.45 -8.18 -12.78
N SER A 65 -3.31 -9.15 -13.09
CA SER A 65 -2.98 -10.58 -13.08
C SER A 65 -1.96 -10.94 -14.17
N CYS A 66 -2.14 -10.37 -15.36
CA CYS A 66 -1.21 -10.55 -16.47
C CYS A 66 0.19 -9.98 -16.15
N LEU A 67 0.26 -8.75 -15.62
CA LEU A 67 1.52 -8.13 -15.25
C LEU A 67 2.26 -8.89 -14.14
N LYS A 68 1.53 -9.44 -13.17
CA LYS A 68 2.11 -10.28 -12.13
C LYS A 68 2.72 -11.54 -12.74
N ALA A 69 2.00 -12.25 -13.62
CA ALA A 69 2.49 -13.43 -14.30
C ALA A 69 3.74 -13.14 -15.17
N LEU A 70 3.73 -12.03 -15.92
CA LEU A 70 4.88 -11.59 -16.71
C LEU A 70 6.12 -11.30 -15.86
N ARG A 71 5.97 -10.67 -14.70
CA ARG A 71 7.09 -10.43 -13.76
C ARG A 71 7.66 -11.71 -13.19
N GLU A 72 6.80 -12.67 -12.86
CA GLU A 72 7.25 -14.00 -12.39
C GLU A 72 8.00 -14.76 -13.47
N LEU A 73 7.60 -14.64 -14.73
CA LEU A 73 8.30 -15.22 -15.87
C LEU A 73 9.64 -14.52 -16.14
N GLU A 74 9.70 -13.20 -16.08
CA GLU A 74 10.94 -12.42 -16.17
C GLU A 74 11.94 -12.86 -15.08
N ALA A 75 11.49 -12.98 -13.82
CA ALA A 75 12.30 -13.45 -12.70
C ALA A 75 12.79 -14.88 -12.86
N ALA A 76 12.08 -15.73 -13.61
CA ALA A 76 12.46 -17.09 -13.96
C ALA A 76 13.37 -17.21 -15.22
N GLY A 77 13.92 -16.09 -15.70
CA GLY A 77 14.79 -16.04 -16.89
C GLY A 77 14.03 -16.00 -18.22
N GLY A 78 12.75 -15.63 -18.18
CA GLY A 78 11.90 -15.45 -19.36
C GLY A 78 12.15 -14.13 -20.11
N PRO A 79 11.15 -13.60 -20.83
CA PRO A 79 11.29 -12.41 -21.63
C PRO A 79 11.55 -11.18 -20.75
N THR A 80 12.47 -10.31 -21.19
CA THR A 80 12.79 -9.05 -20.50
C THR A 80 11.68 -8.02 -20.73
N LEU A 81 11.13 -7.49 -19.66
CA LEU A 81 10.10 -6.46 -19.71
C LEU A 81 10.75 -5.05 -19.72
N PRO A 82 10.06 -4.04 -20.26
CA PRO A 82 10.50 -2.67 -20.16
C PRO A 82 10.80 -2.27 -18.71
N ALA A 83 11.72 -1.33 -18.51
CA ALA A 83 12.04 -0.83 -17.17
C ALA A 83 10.77 -0.31 -16.47
N PRO A 84 10.59 -0.57 -15.18
CA PRO A 84 9.44 -0.04 -14.45
C PRO A 84 9.51 1.49 -14.39
N ARG A 85 8.43 2.16 -14.77
CA ARG A 85 8.33 3.63 -14.77
C ARG A 85 8.52 4.25 -13.39
N THR A 86 8.15 3.52 -12.37
CA THR A 86 8.35 3.88 -10.96
C THR A 86 8.74 2.62 -10.19
N ARG A 87 9.74 2.72 -9.33
CA ARG A 87 10.01 1.68 -8.32
C ARG A 87 8.94 1.76 -7.22
N THR A 88 7.70 1.46 -7.56
CA THR A 88 6.58 1.41 -6.62
C THR A 88 6.32 -0.04 -6.26
N GLY A 89 6.90 -0.48 -5.17
CA GLY A 89 6.50 -1.67 -4.45
C GLY A 89 6.17 -1.30 -3.01
N PRO A 90 5.46 -2.13 -2.25
CA PRO A 90 5.22 -1.89 -0.83
C PRO A 90 6.51 -1.71 -0.03
N ASN A 91 7.63 -2.22 -0.54
CA ASN A 91 8.98 -2.12 0.04
C ASN A 91 9.92 -1.22 -0.77
N ALA A 92 9.44 -0.43 -1.73
CA ALA A 92 10.30 0.52 -2.42
C ALA A 92 10.85 1.53 -1.39
N PRO A 93 12.18 1.70 -1.30
CA PRO A 93 12.76 2.68 -0.38
C PRO A 93 12.20 4.06 -0.75
N ARG A 94 11.53 4.70 0.19
CA ARG A 94 11.14 6.10 0.03
C ARG A 94 12.42 6.92 0.00
N ARG A 95 12.46 7.95 -0.82
CA ARG A 95 13.52 8.95 -0.72
C ARG A 95 13.31 9.66 0.61
N LEU A 96 14.18 9.38 1.55
CA LEU A 96 14.23 10.07 2.81
C LEU A 96 15.06 11.34 2.60
N GLY A 97 14.72 12.40 3.30
CA GLY A 97 15.45 13.65 3.32
C GLY A 97 16.51 13.64 4.43
N VAL A 98 16.65 14.77 5.08
CA VAL A 98 17.52 14.89 6.25
C VAL A 98 16.83 14.20 7.45
N PRO A 99 17.54 13.35 8.21
CA PRO A 99 16.99 12.73 9.41
C PRO A 99 16.44 13.76 10.39
N VAL A 100 15.30 13.46 10.99
CA VAL A 100 14.69 14.32 12.01
C VAL A 100 15.55 14.23 13.28
N PRO A 101 16.07 15.35 13.80
CA PRO A 101 16.89 15.32 15.01
C PRO A 101 16.14 14.65 16.17
N PRO A 102 16.82 13.96 17.08
CA PRO A 102 16.19 13.48 18.31
C PRO A 102 15.69 14.66 19.15
N PRO A 103 14.63 14.49 19.92
CA PRO A 103 14.22 15.50 20.89
C PRO A 103 15.26 15.59 22.01
N GLU A 104 15.43 16.77 22.57
CA GLU A 104 16.44 17.04 23.59
C GLU A 104 15.79 17.28 24.96
N ALA A 105 16.42 16.77 26.02
CA ALA A 105 16.04 17.01 27.43
C ALA A 105 14.55 16.75 27.70
N VAL A 106 13.99 15.67 27.14
CA VAL A 106 12.59 15.31 27.38
C VAL A 106 12.43 14.83 28.82
N PRO A 107 11.51 15.42 29.63
CA PRO A 107 11.23 14.94 30.97
C PRO A 107 10.71 13.51 31.00
N ALA A 108 10.98 12.77 32.08
CA ALA A 108 10.48 11.42 32.27
C ALA A 108 8.96 11.40 32.56
N ASP A 109 8.45 12.44 33.22
CA ASP A 109 7.02 12.60 33.47
C ASP A 109 6.37 13.38 32.31
N VAL A 110 5.35 12.79 31.71
CA VAL A 110 4.60 13.42 30.62
C VAL A 110 3.94 14.75 31.03
N GLY A 111 3.59 14.91 32.31
CA GLY A 111 3.03 16.13 32.85
C GLY A 111 4.01 17.31 32.86
N GLU A 112 5.30 17.04 32.82
CA GLU A 112 6.37 18.03 32.75
C GLU A 112 6.77 18.40 31.32
N VAL A 113 6.28 17.64 30.29
CA VAL A 113 6.59 17.89 28.88
C VAL A 113 5.92 19.18 28.42
N GLN A 114 6.71 20.22 28.20
CA GLN A 114 6.22 21.52 27.78
C GLN A 114 5.82 21.54 26.32
N GLY A 115 4.73 22.25 26.00
CA GLY A 115 4.29 22.48 24.64
C GLY A 115 3.88 21.17 23.90
N LEU A 116 3.43 20.16 24.64
CA LEU A 116 2.92 18.93 24.03
C LEU A 116 1.72 19.25 23.15
N ARG A 117 1.80 18.85 21.88
CA ARG A 117 0.77 19.14 20.88
C ARG A 117 0.65 18.04 19.85
N LEU A 118 -0.53 17.89 19.29
CA LEU A 118 -0.81 16.98 18.19
C LEU A 118 -1.07 17.83 16.93
N GLU A 119 -0.17 17.72 15.95
CA GLU A 119 -0.26 18.48 14.70
C GLU A 119 -0.75 17.60 13.55
N LEU A 120 -1.86 18.00 12.92
CA LEU A 120 -2.32 17.36 11.70
C LEU A 120 -1.33 17.63 10.56
N VAL A 121 -0.89 16.58 9.89
CA VAL A 121 0.02 16.67 8.74
C VAL A 121 -0.74 17.16 7.51
N THR A 122 -0.56 18.42 7.17
CA THR A 122 -1.23 19.07 6.03
C THR A 122 -0.25 19.59 4.97
N THR A 123 1.02 19.80 5.35
CA THR A 123 2.05 20.36 4.47
C THR A 123 3.03 19.29 3.98
N ALA A 124 3.70 19.57 2.86
CA ALA A 124 4.76 18.70 2.34
C ALA A 124 5.96 18.60 3.31
N ALA A 125 6.25 19.64 4.07
CA ALA A 125 7.30 19.64 5.08
C ALA A 125 6.96 18.71 6.25
N GLN A 126 5.76 18.82 6.81
CA GLN A 126 5.28 17.91 7.85
C GLN A 126 5.21 16.46 7.35
N MET A 127 4.80 16.24 6.09
CA MET A 127 4.76 14.91 5.50
C MET A 127 6.16 14.29 5.39
N ARG A 128 7.19 15.09 5.08
CA ARG A 128 8.58 14.63 5.09
C ARG A 128 9.00 14.19 6.50
N VAL A 129 8.76 15.03 7.51
CA VAL A 129 9.05 14.68 8.91
C VAL A 129 8.35 13.39 9.30
N TRP A 130 7.05 13.26 9.03
CA TRP A 130 6.29 12.05 9.34
C TRP A 130 6.85 10.80 8.66
N ASN A 131 7.20 10.90 7.38
CA ASN A 131 7.80 9.79 6.64
C ASN A 131 9.18 9.41 7.20
N GLU A 132 10.04 10.38 7.53
CA GLU A 132 11.36 10.13 8.13
C GLU A 132 11.23 9.36 9.45
N LEU A 133 10.38 9.84 10.36
CA LEU A 133 10.14 9.18 11.64
C LEU A 133 9.62 7.75 11.44
N MET A 134 8.62 7.57 10.56
CA MET A 134 8.04 6.25 10.33
C MET A 134 8.97 5.29 9.60
N CYS A 135 9.75 5.75 8.62
CA CYS A 135 10.70 4.89 7.92
C CYS A 135 11.90 4.53 8.78
N GLY A 136 12.40 5.47 9.58
CA GLY A 136 13.59 5.28 10.40
C GLY A 136 13.33 4.54 11.72
N GLU A 137 12.21 4.80 12.38
CA GLU A 137 12.02 4.41 13.77
C GLU A 137 10.80 3.50 14.02
N HIS A 138 9.80 3.45 13.09
CA HIS A 138 8.64 2.60 13.30
C HIS A 138 8.86 1.19 12.73
N PRO A 139 8.59 0.09 13.47
CA PRO A 139 8.86 -1.29 13.04
C PRO A 139 8.22 -1.68 11.70
N ARG A 140 7.06 -1.12 11.38
CA ARG A 140 6.34 -1.36 10.12
C ARG A 140 6.64 -0.31 9.05
N GLY A 141 7.54 0.62 9.32
CA GLY A 141 7.87 1.73 8.42
C GLY A 141 6.68 2.62 8.06
N ALA A 142 6.91 3.53 7.11
CA ALA A 142 5.88 4.43 6.58
C ALA A 142 5.00 3.79 5.49
N GLY A 143 4.89 2.46 5.43
CA GLY A 143 4.15 1.72 4.41
C GLY A 143 2.77 2.32 4.09
N PRO A 144 2.16 1.99 2.95
CA PRO A 144 0.94 2.63 2.49
C PRO A 144 -0.18 2.48 3.53
N LEU A 145 -0.82 3.59 3.86
CA LEU A 145 -2.09 3.59 4.55
C LEU A 145 -3.19 3.44 3.48
N VAL A 146 -4.22 2.66 3.76
CA VAL A 146 -5.27 2.33 2.79
C VAL A 146 -6.46 3.29 2.93
N GLY A 147 -7.00 3.76 1.81
CA GLY A 147 -8.20 4.60 1.77
C GLY A 147 -8.01 5.99 2.37
N ARG A 148 -9.01 6.50 3.07
CA ARG A 148 -8.94 7.80 3.78
C ARG A 148 -7.90 7.73 4.88
N GLN A 149 -7.08 8.77 4.99
CA GLN A 149 -5.90 8.77 5.85
C GLN A 149 -5.81 10.06 6.64
N LEU A 150 -5.43 9.92 7.92
CA LEU A 150 -5.03 11.03 8.77
C LEU A 150 -3.64 10.73 9.33
N ARG A 151 -2.80 11.74 9.36
CA ARG A 151 -1.47 11.65 9.95
C ARG A 151 -1.28 12.78 10.91
N TYR A 152 -0.69 12.48 12.06
CA TYR A 152 -0.37 13.46 13.06
C TYR A 152 1.09 13.34 13.46
N LEU A 153 1.69 14.47 13.76
CA LEU A 153 2.97 14.57 14.45
C LEU A 153 2.72 14.91 15.90
N ILE A 154 3.46 14.30 16.80
CA ILE A 154 3.47 14.60 18.23
C ILE A 154 4.66 15.51 18.46
N GLY A 155 4.41 16.78 18.69
CA GLY A 155 5.42 17.80 18.95
C GLY A 155 5.45 18.26 20.39
N SER A 156 6.57 18.85 20.78
CA SER A 156 6.78 19.49 22.08
C SER A 156 7.77 20.64 21.96
N ALA A 157 8.03 21.35 23.06
CA ALA A 157 9.15 22.31 23.14
C ALA A 157 10.52 21.61 22.94
N HIS A 158 10.58 20.30 23.21
CA HIS A 158 11.80 19.48 23.11
C HIS A 158 12.05 18.94 21.70
N GLY A 159 11.14 19.15 20.75
CA GLY A 159 11.19 18.61 19.39
C GLY A 159 10.06 17.64 19.07
N TRP A 160 10.25 16.83 18.02
CA TRP A 160 9.27 15.83 17.61
C TRP A 160 9.40 14.55 18.44
N LEU A 161 8.34 14.20 19.16
CA LEU A 161 8.30 13.03 20.05
C LEU A 161 7.80 11.77 19.37
N GLY A 162 7.09 11.90 18.25
CA GLY A 162 6.51 10.75 17.56
C GLY A 162 5.50 11.10 16.49
N GLY A 163 4.66 10.12 16.15
CA GLY A 163 3.60 10.34 15.17
C GLY A 163 2.53 9.25 15.16
N LEU A 164 1.38 9.62 14.63
CA LEU A 164 0.22 8.73 14.46
C LEU A 164 -0.16 8.65 12.99
N GLY A 165 -0.64 7.48 12.58
CA GLY A 165 -1.21 7.29 11.25
C GLY A 165 -2.50 6.49 11.33
N PHE A 166 -3.57 7.05 10.80
CA PHE A 166 -4.87 6.41 10.69
C PHE A 166 -5.14 6.07 9.22
N ALA A 167 -5.81 4.95 8.99
CA ALA A 167 -6.25 4.50 7.68
C ALA A 167 -7.75 4.22 7.70
N ALA A 168 -8.35 4.03 6.54
CA ALA A 168 -9.74 3.62 6.45
C ALA A 168 -9.97 2.34 7.27
N ALA A 169 -11.11 2.26 7.93
CA ALA A 169 -11.50 1.11 8.71
C ALA A 169 -11.66 -0.13 7.82
N ALA A 170 -11.44 -1.31 8.41
CA ALA A 170 -11.72 -2.57 7.75
C ALA A 170 -13.18 -2.65 7.31
N LEU A 171 -13.42 -3.11 6.07
CA LEU A 171 -14.77 -3.21 5.49
C LEU A 171 -15.70 -4.11 6.32
N GLN A 172 -15.15 -5.15 6.92
CA GLN A 172 -15.91 -6.09 7.76
C GLN A 172 -15.13 -6.33 9.05
N LEU A 173 -15.70 -5.95 10.17
CA LEU A 173 -15.18 -6.20 11.50
C LEU A 173 -16.38 -6.38 12.44
N ALA A 174 -16.76 -7.63 12.66
CA ALA A 174 -17.99 -7.99 13.39
C ALA A 174 -18.04 -7.40 14.80
N ASP A 175 -16.92 -7.41 15.52
CA ASP A 175 -16.86 -6.89 16.90
C ASP A 175 -17.07 -5.38 16.96
N ARG A 176 -16.48 -4.62 16.02
CA ARG A 176 -16.73 -3.19 15.89
C ARG A 176 -18.21 -2.93 15.57
N ASP A 177 -18.76 -3.64 14.58
CA ASP A 177 -20.12 -3.43 14.12
C ASP A 177 -21.13 -3.74 15.24
N ARG A 178 -20.88 -4.82 16.00
CA ARG A 178 -21.65 -5.18 17.19
C ARG A 178 -21.53 -4.15 18.30
N TRP A 179 -20.32 -3.67 18.59
CA TRP A 179 -20.09 -2.67 19.61
C TRP A 179 -20.79 -1.35 19.32
N ILE A 180 -20.79 -0.91 18.05
CA ILE A 180 -21.44 0.32 17.61
C ILE A 180 -22.97 0.11 17.48
N GLY A 181 -23.43 -1.12 17.34
CA GLY A 181 -24.82 -1.47 17.07
C GLY A 181 -25.22 -1.35 15.59
N TRP A 182 -24.26 -1.45 14.68
CA TRP A 182 -24.51 -1.34 13.25
C TRP A 182 -25.01 -2.64 12.62
N ASP A 183 -26.09 -2.52 11.87
CA ASP A 183 -26.46 -3.50 10.86
C ASP A 183 -25.64 -3.30 9.56
N VAL A 184 -25.92 -4.10 8.54
CA VAL A 184 -25.23 -4.05 7.24
C VAL A 184 -25.48 -2.73 6.51
N ALA A 185 -26.68 -2.16 6.60
CA ALA A 185 -27.05 -0.92 5.93
C ALA A 185 -26.38 0.28 6.62
N GLN A 186 -26.43 0.33 7.94
CA GLN A 186 -25.77 1.36 8.76
C GLN A 186 -24.27 1.34 8.56
N ARG A 187 -23.65 0.15 8.55
CA ARG A 187 -22.22 0.02 8.24
C ARG A 187 -21.89 0.59 6.87
N ARG A 188 -22.65 0.27 5.83
CA ARG A 188 -22.42 0.81 4.47
C ARG A 188 -22.54 2.33 4.43
N ALA A 189 -23.48 2.89 5.15
CA ALA A 189 -23.73 4.33 5.18
C ALA A 189 -22.68 5.13 5.96
N HIS A 190 -22.03 4.52 6.98
CA HIS A 190 -21.23 5.26 7.94
C HIS A 190 -19.77 4.80 8.07
N LEU A 191 -19.36 3.70 7.41
CA LEU A 191 -18.01 3.16 7.51
C LEU A 191 -16.92 4.16 7.07
N ASP A 192 -17.25 5.05 6.16
CA ASP A 192 -16.35 6.10 5.68
C ASP A 192 -15.99 7.16 6.73
N ARG A 193 -16.73 7.21 7.85
CA ARG A 193 -16.49 8.09 9.00
C ARG A 193 -15.63 7.44 10.08
N VAL A 194 -15.26 6.16 9.90
CA VAL A 194 -14.44 5.43 10.86
C VAL A 194 -13.05 5.20 10.29
N VAL A 195 -12.06 5.48 11.10
CA VAL A 195 -10.65 5.21 10.79
C VAL A 195 -10.05 4.29 11.85
N GLY A 196 -9.10 3.46 11.43
CA GLY A 196 -8.32 2.61 12.34
C GLY A 196 -6.92 3.18 12.56
N LEU A 197 -6.42 3.14 13.80
CA LEU A 197 -5.04 3.47 14.10
C LEU A 197 -4.14 2.40 13.47
N SER A 198 -3.33 2.81 12.50
CA SER A 198 -2.47 1.93 11.71
C SER A 198 -0.99 2.10 12.02
N ARG A 199 -0.61 3.26 12.52
CA ARG A 199 0.75 3.59 12.95
C ARG A 199 0.68 4.37 14.25
N PHE A 200 1.49 3.96 15.21
CA PHE A 200 1.72 4.64 16.47
C PHE A 200 3.21 4.57 16.79
N LEU A 201 3.84 5.70 16.85
CA LEU A 201 5.27 5.82 17.16
C LEU A 201 5.44 6.83 18.29
N ILE A 202 6.05 6.40 19.37
CA ILE A 202 6.82 7.24 20.27
C ILE A 202 8.29 6.91 20.00
N ARG A 203 9.09 7.93 19.77
CA ARG A 203 10.49 7.77 19.38
C ARG A 203 11.29 7.03 20.47
N PRO A 204 12.21 6.16 20.11
CA PRO A 204 13.06 5.45 21.09
C PRO A 204 13.85 6.41 22.01
N SER A 205 14.13 7.60 21.54
CA SER A 205 14.85 8.66 22.29
C SER A 205 14.00 9.38 23.35
N VAL A 206 12.70 9.07 23.46
CA VAL A 206 11.77 9.66 24.44
C VAL A 206 11.60 8.78 25.69
N ARG A 207 12.34 7.71 25.79
CA ARG A 207 12.26 6.75 26.89
C ARG A 207 13.16 7.12 28.05
#